data_970fdc097b5f0ce767066025ce18b006
#
_entry.id   970fdc097b5f0ce767066025ce18b006
#
_cell.length_a   1.000
_cell.length_b   1.000
_cell.length_c   1.000
_cell.angle_alpha   90.00
_cell.angle_beta   90.00
_cell.angle_gamma   90.00
#
_symmetry.space_group_name_H-M   'P 1'
#
loop_
_entity.id
_entity.type
_entity.pdbx_description
1 polymer ?
#
loop_
_entity_poly.entity_id
_entity_poly.type
_entity_poly.pdbx_seq_one_letter_code
_entity_poly.pdbx_strand_id
1 'polypeptide(L)'
;MAIKIYADAGSNLFSGIIKKRNADITIVNMSLTIDEKIYQCYEDKIDVDQFSHSFYEKMREGRNINTSQITPYTYEEAFKKDIEEGNQIICFVMAKGISGTYNSACIARDNINRAQGKEMVYIVDSATAGFGEGLQALHAYELVKKGMSFKDICYECEKFKFQVRSEFTVGDIKYLIKKGRVSALLAKFINFLRIKFILKGSNKSKIEVAGKVSGRKMALKRLAETCIAKIRHPEKQTVYISHCDVYDDALTVKNYLVDHGVKNVEIYFYDLITGAHIGPDSLAIFYVGENRD
;
A
#
# COMPACT_ATOMS: atom_id res chain seq x y z
N MET A 1 -1.38 -29.68 1.27
CA MET A 1 -1.19 -28.53 0.34
C MET A 1 -2.00 -27.37 0.92
N ALA A 2 -1.34 -26.38 1.48
CA ALA A 2 -1.96 -25.17 2.02
C ALA A 2 -1.86 -24.02 1.00
N ILE A 3 -2.65 -22.96 1.21
CA ILE A 3 -2.54 -21.71 0.44
C ILE A 3 -1.91 -20.67 1.35
N LYS A 4 -0.79 -20.11 0.93
CA LYS A 4 -0.03 -19.10 1.65
C LYS A 4 -0.22 -17.72 1.02
N ILE A 5 -0.38 -16.71 1.86
CA ILE A 5 -0.56 -15.32 1.42
C ILE A 5 0.73 -14.55 1.67
N TYR A 6 1.18 -13.88 0.63
CA TYR A 6 2.34 -13.00 0.65
C TYR A 6 1.94 -11.58 0.23
N ALA A 7 2.65 -10.59 0.74
CA ALA A 7 2.55 -9.21 0.28
C ALA A 7 3.95 -8.58 0.23
N ASP A 8 4.13 -7.53 -0.54
CA ASP A 8 5.40 -6.80 -0.51
C ASP A 8 5.46 -5.75 0.62
N ALA A 9 6.63 -5.19 0.83
CA ALA A 9 6.88 -4.23 1.90
C ALA A 9 6.12 -2.89 1.73
N GLY A 10 5.51 -2.64 0.58
CA GLY A 10 4.64 -1.49 0.34
C GLY A 10 3.18 -1.71 0.75
N SER A 11 2.85 -2.85 1.38
CA SER A 11 1.48 -3.19 1.81
C SER A 11 1.02 -2.51 3.10
N ASN A 12 1.90 -1.84 3.82
CA ASN A 12 1.66 -1.26 5.16
C ASN A 12 1.29 -2.31 6.25
N LEU A 13 1.50 -3.60 5.97
CA LEU A 13 1.22 -4.68 6.92
C LEU A 13 2.44 -4.91 7.84
N PHE A 14 2.64 -4.05 8.83
CA PHE A 14 3.64 -4.27 9.87
C PHE A 14 3.31 -5.49 10.74
N SER A 15 4.33 -6.09 11.36
CA SER A 15 4.17 -7.30 12.18
C SER A 15 3.11 -7.16 13.27
N GLY A 16 3.00 -5.98 13.90
CA GLY A 16 1.97 -5.67 14.89
C GLY A 16 0.55 -5.73 14.32
N ILE A 17 0.36 -5.33 13.07
CA ILE A 17 -0.96 -5.36 12.39
C ILE A 17 -1.31 -6.80 12.03
N ILE A 18 -0.38 -7.56 11.46
CA ILE A 18 -0.55 -8.97 11.14
C ILE A 18 -0.95 -9.75 12.39
N LYS A 19 -0.24 -9.54 13.50
CA LYS A 19 -0.56 -10.15 14.81
C LYS A 19 -1.96 -9.74 15.31
N LYS A 20 -2.28 -8.43 15.27
CA LYS A 20 -3.59 -7.90 15.69
C LYS A 20 -4.74 -8.50 14.88
N ARG A 21 -4.53 -8.79 13.61
CA ARG A 21 -5.51 -9.41 12.70
C ARG A 21 -5.50 -10.94 12.76
N ASN A 22 -4.61 -11.53 13.56
CA ASN A 22 -4.41 -12.98 13.61
C ASN A 22 -4.29 -13.58 12.21
N ALA A 23 -3.49 -12.92 11.36
CA ALA A 23 -3.28 -13.30 9.97
C ALA A 23 -1.93 -14.02 9.80
N ASP A 24 -1.89 -15.02 8.91
CA ASP A 24 -0.66 -15.67 8.46
C ASP A 24 -0.32 -15.12 7.07
N ILE A 25 0.35 -13.97 7.05
CA ILE A 25 0.77 -13.26 5.85
C ILE A 25 2.27 -13.00 5.95
N THR A 26 3.01 -13.45 4.95
CA THR A 26 4.46 -13.23 4.86
C THR A 26 4.75 -11.98 4.04
N ILE A 27 5.62 -11.11 4.58
CA ILE A 27 6.05 -9.89 3.87
C ILE A 27 7.37 -10.14 3.16
N VAL A 28 7.40 -9.92 1.86
CA VAL A 28 8.65 -9.90 1.08
C VAL A 28 9.27 -8.51 1.23
N ASN A 29 10.45 -8.48 1.86
CA ASN A 29 11.07 -7.23 2.28
C ASN A 29 11.64 -6.42 1.10
N MET A 30 11.72 -5.11 1.29
CA MET A 30 12.35 -4.15 0.37
C MET A 30 13.42 -3.35 1.09
N SER A 31 14.47 -3.00 0.36
CA SER A 31 15.55 -2.18 0.90
C SER A 31 15.27 -0.69 0.73
N LEU A 32 15.54 0.06 1.78
CA LEU A 32 15.54 1.52 1.84
C LEU A 32 16.98 1.99 2.08
N THR A 33 17.45 2.93 1.27
CA THR A 33 18.76 3.56 1.47
C THR A 33 18.55 5.00 1.95
N ILE A 34 19.15 5.35 3.06
CA ILE A 34 19.23 6.72 3.58
C ILE A 34 20.70 7.14 3.52
N ASP A 35 21.00 8.10 2.68
CA ASP A 35 22.37 8.44 2.29
C ASP A 35 23.08 7.19 1.73
N GLU A 36 24.06 6.65 2.43
CA GLU A 36 24.80 5.43 2.01
C GLU A 36 24.41 4.18 2.83
N LYS A 37 23.56 4.33 3.85
CA LYS A 37 23.18 3.25 4.72
C LYS A 37 21.90 2.54 4.24
N ILE A 38 22.00 1.21 4.13
CA ILE A 38 20.88 0.35 3.72
C ILE A 38 20.12 -0.15 4.95
N TYR A 39 18.79 -0.10 4.87
CA TYR A 39 17.86 -0.62 5.88
C TYR A 39 16.88 -1.58 5.22
N GLN A 40 16.48 -2.61 5.96
CA GLN A 40 15.34 -3.45 5.59
C GLN A 40 14.09 -2.90 6.25
N CYS A 41 13.01 -2.77 5.50
CA CYS A 41 11.82 -2.06 6.00
C CYS A 41 11.01 -2.82 7.05
N TYR A 42 11.16 -4.14 7.10
CA TYR A 42 10.42 -5.02 8.01
C TYR A 42 11.40 -5.90 8.80
N GLU A 43 12.14 -5.29 9.72
CA GLU A 43 12.91 -6.02 10.72
C GLU A 43 12.12 -6.02 12.05
N ASP A 44 11.97 -7.17 12.68
CA ASP A 44 11.21 -7.37 13.93
C ASP A 44 11.70 -6.53 15.13
N LYS A 45 12.87 -5.91 15.02
CA LYS A 45 13.51 -5.12 16.08
C LYS A 45 13.35 -3.61 15.91
N ILE A 46 12.70 -3.15 14.85
CA ILE A 46 12.52 -1.71 14.60
C ILE A 46 11.25 -1.25 15.32
N ASP A 47 11.39 -0.29 16.21
CA ASP A 47 10.27 0.53 16.65
C ASP A 47 9.79 1.35 15.44
N VAL A 48 8.69 0.91 14.85
CA VAL A 48 8.16 1.47 13.59
C VAL A 48 7.84 2.96 13.75
N ASP A 49 7.30 3.37 14.89
CA ASP A 49 6.86 4.74 15.11
C ASP A 49 8.07 5.67 15.26
N GLN A 50 9.04 5.30 16.11
CA GLN A 50 10.25 6.08 16.30
C GLN A 50 11.10 6.16 15.02
N PHE A 51 11.23 5.05 14.30
CA PHE A 51 12.01 5.02 13.06
C PHE A 51 11.32 5.85 11.96
N SER A 52 9.99 5.75 11.83
CA SER A 52 9.23 6.50 10.83
C SER A 52 9.30 8.01 11.08
N HIS A 53 9.20 8.45 12.34
CA HIS A 53 9.36 9.86 12.69
C HIS A 53 10.74 10.40 12.25
N SER A 54 11.83 9.74 12.68
CA SER A 54 13.20 10.08 12.26
C SER A 54 13.39 10.03 10.74
N PHE A 55 12.77 9.09 10.06
CA PHE A 55 12.82 8.98 8.61
C PHE A 55 12.22 10.20 7.91
N TYR A 56 11.02 10.64 8.31
CA TYR A 56 10.39 11.82 7.70
C TYR A 56 11.10 13.12 8.05
N GLU A 57 11.74 13.23 9.23
CA GLU A 57 12.64 14.35 9.54
C GLU A 57 13.81 14.43 8.56
N LYS A 58 14.51 13.30 8.32
CA LYS A 58 15.59 13.24 7.34
C LYS A 58 15.13 13.62 5.93
N MET A 59 13.90 13.26 5.55
CA MET A 59 13.31 13.71 4.28
C MET A 59 13.13 15.24 4.23
N ARG A 60 12.70 15.87 5.32
CA ARG A 60 12.56 17.34 5.43
C ARG A 60 13.92 18.04 5.35
N GLU A 61 14.96 17.44 5.91
CA GLU A 61 16.35 17.88 5.81
C GLU A 61 16.92 17.75 4.39
N GLY A 62 16.24 17.07 3.48
CA GLY A 62 16.68 16.85 2.11
C GLY A 62 17.72 15.74 1.94
N ARG A 63 17.82 14.82 2.90
CA ARG A 63 18.71 13.66 2.79
C ARG A 63 18.38 12.81 1.56
N ASN A 64 19.40 12.13 1.05
CA ASN A 64 19.23 11.26 -0.11
C ASN A 64 18.56 9.93 0.30
N ILE A 65 17.31 9.77 -0.08
CA ILE A 65 16.52 8.60 0.25
C ILE A 65 16.07 7.90 -1.03
N ASN A 66 16.41 6.61 -1.14
CA ASN A 66 16.07 5.78 -2.27
C ASN A 66 15.52 4.42 -1.81
N THR A 67 14.72 3.80 -2.66
CA THR A 67 14.21 2.46 -2.47
C THR A 67 14.63 1.58 -3.62
N SER A 68 14.84 0.29 -3.35
CA SER A 68 15.14 -0.71 -4.38
C SER A 68 13.93 -1.62 -4.55
N GLN A 69 13.57 -1.92 -5.80
CA GLN A 69 12.54 -2.93 -6.07
C GLN A 69 13.02 -4.31 -5.62
N ILE A 70 12.07 -5.20 -5.29
CA ILE A 70 12.36 -6.61 -5.04
C ILE A 70 12.80 -7.26 -6.36
N THR A 71 13.87 -8.06 -6.31
CA THR A 71 14.35 -8.79 -7.50
C THR A 71 13.60 -10.10 -7.69
N PRO A 72 13.60 -10.69 -8.91
CA PRO A 72 13.03 -12.03 -9.11
C PRO A 72 13.64 -13.08 -8.17
N TYR A 73 14.96 -13.04 -7.99
CA TYR A 73 15.67 -13.95 -7.09
C TYR A 73 15.19 -13.81 -5.63
N THR A 74 14.96 -12.59 -5.15
CA THR A 74 14.45 -12.37 -3.80
C THR A 74 13.06 -12.97 -3.60
N TYR A 75 12.19 -12.91 -4.62
CA TYR A 75 10.89 -13.58 -4.57
C TYR A 75 11.03 -15.10 -4.59
N GLU A 76 11.90 -15.64 -5.45
CA GLU A 76 12.14 -17.08 -5.54
C GLU A 76 12.62 -17.64 -4.19
N GLU A 77 13.58 -16.98 -3.54
CA GLU A 77 14.06 -17.36 -2.21
C GLU A 77 12.96 -17.22 -1.13
N ALA A 78 12.16 -16.17 -1.18
CA ALA A 78 11.06 -15.99 -0.23
C ALA A 78 9.99 -17.09 -0.36
N PHE A 79 9.71 -17.56 -1.57
CA PHE A 79 8.70 -18.58 -1.83
C PHE A 79 9.22 -20.02 -1.66
N LYS A 80 10.53 -20.22 -1.69
CA LYS A 80 11.20 -21.50 -1.79
C LYS A 80 10.69 -22.54 -0.79
N LYS A 81 10.67 -22.18 0.49
CA LYS A 81 10.24 -23.10 1.55
C LYS A 81 8.81 -23.59 1.34
N ASP A 82 7.87 -22.69 1.09
CA ASP A 82 6.46 -23.07 0.89
C ASP A 82 6.26 -23.89 -0.38
N ILE A 83 7.01 -23.61 -1.44
CA ILE A 83 6.97 -24.40 -2.68
C ILE A 83 7.54 -25.81 -2.47
N GLU A 84 8.65 -25.96 -1.73
CA GLU A 84 9.24 -27.25 -1.37
C GLU A 84 8.30 -28.08 -0.49
N GLU A 85 7.50 -27.44 0.37
CA GLU A 85 6.44 -28.07 1.17
C GLU A 85 5.18 -28.40 0.35
N GLY A 86 5.14 -28.05 -0.93
CA GLY A 86 4.00 -28.28 -1.83
C GLY A 86 2.85 -27.31 -1.63
N ASN A 87 3.05 -26.17 -0.96
CA ASN A 87 2.04 -25.13 -0.77
C ASN A 87 1.87 -24.27 -2.01
N GLN A 88 0.66 -23.73 -2.21
CA GLN A 88 0.39 -22.73 -3.24
C GLN A 88 0.48 -21.31 -2.65
N ILE A 89 0.91 -20.35 -3.45
CA ILE A 89 1.16 -18.97 -3.00
C ILE A 89 0.33 -17.98 -3.80
N ILE A 90 -0.35 -17.08 -3.09
CA ILE A 90 -0.94 -15.86 -3.67
C ILE A 90 -0.16 -14.68 -3.11
N CYS A 91 0.53 -13.94 -3.98
CA CYS A 91 1.36 -12.80 -3.59
C CYS A 91 0.77 -11.49 -4.13
N PHE A 92 0.50 -10.58 -3.23
CA PHE A 92 0.07 -9.22 -3.54
C PHE A 92 1.30 -8.33 -3.69
N VAL A 93 1.27 -7.48 -4.71
CA VAL A 93 2.34 -6.53 -4.96
C VAL A 93 1.78 -5.16 -5.29
N MET A 94 2.52 -4.12 -4.97
CA MET A 94 2.12 -2.76 -5.30
C MET A 94 1.89 -2.58 -6.81
N ALA A 95 1.10 -1.57 -7.15
CA ALA A 95 0.65 -1.29 -8.51
C ALA A 95 1.80 -1.30 -9.53
N LYS A 96 1.66 -2.08 -10.59
CA LYS A 96 2.65 -2.21 -11.67
C LYS A 96 2.99 -0.90 -12.38
N GLY A 97 2.10 0.08 -12.31
CA GLY A 97 2.32 1.39 -12.91
C GLY A 97 3.19 2.35 -12.08
N ILE A 98 3.55 1.97 -10.84
CA ILE A 98 4.39 2.79 -9.96
C ILE A 98 5.67 2.08 -9.51
N SER A 99 5.77 0.75 -9.65
CA SER A 99 6.94 -0.03 -9.27
C SER A 99 7.23 -1.17 -10.25
N GLY A 100 8.50 -1.46 -10.47
CA GLY A 100 8.96 -2.63 -11.23
C GLY A 100 8.81 -3.96 -10.47
N THR A 101 8.46 -3.92 -9.19
CA THR A 101 8.30 -5.08 -8.30
C THR A 101 7.32 -6.11 -8.85
N TYR A 102 6.20 -5.66 -9.45
CA TYR A 102 5.24 -6.57 -10.11
C TYR A 102 5.88 -7.41 -11.21
N ASN A 103 6.69 -6.79 -12.08
CA ASN A 103 7.37 -7.53 -13.15
C ASN A 103 8.36 -8.56 -12.59
N SER A 104 9.12 -8.19 -11.55
CA SER A 104 10.02 -9.11 -10.85
C SER A 104 9.27 -10.32 -10.25
N ALA A 105 8.14 -10.09 -9.59
CA ALA A 105 7.30 -11.14 -9.03
C ALA A 105 6.73 -12.07 -10.11
N CYS A 106 6.33 -11.52 -11.27
CA CYS A 106 5.86 -12.31 -12.40
C CYS A 106 6.96 -13.21 -12.98
N ILE A 107 8.21 -12.72 -13.08
CA ILE A 107 9.35 -13.53 -13.53
C ILE A 107 9.58 -14.71 -12.56
N ALA A 108 9.60 -14.44 -11.25
CA ALA A 108 9.74 -15.47 -10.22
C ALA A 108 8.61 -16.52 -10.32
N ARG A 109 7.34 -16.07 -10.42
CA ARG A 109 6.18 -16.94 -10.65
C ARG A 109 6.38 -17.85 -11.86
N ASP A 110 6.77 -17.29 -13.00
CA ASP A 110 6.90 -18.03 -14.25
C ASP A 110 8.01 -19.09 -14.17
N ASN A 111 9.12 -18.77 -13.50
CA ASN A 111 10.22 -19.72 -13.24
C ASN A 111 9.74 -20.87 -12.34
N ILE A 112 9.08 -20.57 -11.23
CA ILE A 112 8.59 -21.56 -10.27
C ILE A 112 7.51 -22.44 -10.92
N ASN A 113 6.49 -21.86 -11.55
CA ASN A 113 5.38 -22.60 -12.15
C ASN A 113 5.88 -23.52 -13.28
N ARG A 114 6.87 -23.06 -14.07
CA ARG A 114 7.52 -23.90 -15.09
C ARG A 114 8.28 -25.07 -14.48
N ALA A 115 9.06 -24.83 -13.43
CA ALA A 115 9.83 -25.86 -12.73
C ALA A 115 8.91 -26.91 -12.08
N GLN A 116 7.76 -26.50 -11.57
CA GLN A 116 6.78 -27.38 -10.91
C GLN A 116 5.81 -28.06 -11.90
N GLY A 117 5.77 -27.65 -13.17
CA GLY A 117 4.84 -28.15 -14.18
C GLY A 117 3.35 -27.86 -13.89
N LYS A 118 3.05 -26.98 -12.95
CA LYS A 118 1.70 -26.59 -12.52
C LYS A 118 1.69 -25.20 -11.89
N GLU A 119 0.51 -24.62 -11.71
CA GLU A 119 0.34 -23.33 -11.09
C GLU A 119 0.48 -23.42 -9.56
N MET A 120 1.63 -22.98 -9.05
CA MET A 120 1.95 -22.93 -7.62
C MET A 120 1.91 -21.51 -7.07
N VAL A 121 2.20 -20.51 -7.91
CA VAL A 121 2.28 -19.09 -7.54
C VAL A 121 1.36 -18.28 -8.42
N TYR A 122 0.57 -17.41 -7.81
CA TYR A 122 -0.24 -16.40 -8.46
C TYR A 122 0.14 -15.01 -7.94
N ILE A 123 0.37 -14.05 -8.85
CA ILE A 123 0.73 -12.67 -8.51
C ILE A 123 -0.44 -11.74 -8.79
N VAL A 124 -0.86 -11.01 -7.78
CA VAL A 124 -1.92 -10.00 -7.88
C VAL A 124 -1.30 -8.61 -7.99
N ASP A 125 -1.51 -7.93 -9.14
CA ASP A 125 -1.31 -6.48 -9.21
C ASP A 125 -2.40 -5.80 -8.37
N SER A 126 -2.04 -5.27 -7.20
CA SER A 126 -3.02 -4.64 -6.30
C SER A 126 -3.66 -3.38 -6.89
N ALA A 127 -3.07 -2.82 -7.94
CA ALA A 127 -3.44 -1.54 -8.55
C ALA A 127 -3.46 -0.36 -7.54
N THR A 128 -2.71 -0.49 -6.45
CA THR A 128 -2.56 0.48 -5.36
C THR A 128 -1.23 0.28 -4.64
N ALA A 129 -1.04 0.88 -3.47
CA ALA A 129 0.04 0.66 -2.51
C ALA A 129 -0.47 0.93 -1.10
N GLY A 130 0.37 0.76 -0.08
CA GLY A 130 0.00 0.95 1.31
C GLY A 130 -1.10 -0.02 1.73
N PHE A 131 -1.95 0.40 2.65
CA PHE A 131 -3.06 -0.43 3.10
C PHE A 131 -4.04 -0.85 1.98
N GLY A 132 -4.00 -0.22 0.81
CA GLY A 132 -4.78 -0.69 -0.32
C GLY A 132 -4.36 -2.08 -0.78
N GLU A 133 -3.07 -2.38 -0.78
CA GLU A 133 -2.51 -3.71 -0.99
C GLU A 133 -2.76 -4.60 0.23
N GLY A 134 -2.47 -4.08 1.44
CA GLY A 134 -2.67 -4.81 2.69
C GLY A 134 -4.11 -5.30 2.89
N LEU A 135 -5.12 -4.48 2.55
CA LEU A 135 -6.54 -4.87 2.60
C LEU A 135 -6.85 -6.05 1.68
N GLN A 136 -6.22 -6.10 0.50
CA GLN A 136 -6.41 -7.20 -0.43
C GLN A 136 -5.77 -8.50 0.10
N ALA A 137 -4.57 -8.41 0.67
CA ALA A 137 -3.90 -9.56 1.28
C ALA A 137 -4.69 -10.10 2.50
N LEU A 138 -5.20 -9.22 3.35
CA LEU A 138 -6.07 -9.59 4.48
C LEU A 138 -7.37 -10.24 3.99
N HIS A 139 -7.98 -9.71 2.93
CA HIS A 139 -9.18 -10.30 2.35
C HIS A 139 -8.91 -11.71 1.82
N ALA A 140 -7.83 -11.91 1.08
CA ALA A 140 -7.43 -13.23 0.57
C ALA A 140 -7.20 -14.23 1.72
N TYR A 141 -6.57 -13.79 2.80
CA TYR A 141 -6.38 -14.62 3.99
C TYR A 141 -7.71 -15.07 4.61
N GLU A 142 -8.71 -14.18 4.68
CA GLU A 142 -10.05 -14.56 5.14
C GLU A 142 -10.74 -15.57 4.21
N LEU A 143 -10.49 -15.51 2.90
CA LEU A 143 -11.00 -16.51 1.96
C LEU A 143 -10.30 -17.87 2.14
N VAL A 144 -9.00 -17.88 2.43
CA VAL A 144 -8.25 -19.12 2.81
C VAL A 144 -8.86 -19.74 4.05
N LYS A 145 -9.13 -18.96 5.09
CA LYS A 145 -9.78 -19.44 6.34
C LYS A 145 -11.16 -20.04 6.10
N LYS A 146 -11.88 -19.56 5.10
CA LYS A 146 -13.18 -20.11 4.68
C LYS A 146 -13.06 -21.40 3.87
N GLY A 147 -11.84 -21.87 3.58
CA GLY A 147 -11.60 -23.11 2.84
C GLY A 147 -11.86 -23.01 1.34
N MET A 148 -11.84 -21.81 0.77
CA MET A 148 -11.99 -21.65 -0.68
C MET A 148 -10.80 -22.23 -1.44
N SER A 149 -11.03 -22.67 -2.68
CA SER A 149 -9.96 -23.18 -3.54
C SER A 149 -9.01 -22.08 -3.97
N PHE A 150 -7.75 -22.44 -4.27
CA PHE A 150 -6.75 -21.50 -4.78
C PHE A 150 -7.25 -20.70 -5.98
N LYS A 151 -7.86 -21.38 -6.95
CA LYS A 151 -8.38 -20.76 -8.17
C LYS A 151 -9.52 -19.77 -7.89
N ASP A 152 -10.42 -20.13 -6.97
CA ASP A 152 -11.54 -19.25 -6.61
C ASP A 152 -11.06 -18.02 -5.84
N ILE A 153 -10.05 -18.18 -4.96
CA ILE A 153 -9.43 -17.05 -4.24
C ILE A 153 -8.77 -16.09 -5.24
N CYS A 154 -7.97 -16.61 -6.19
CA CYS A 154 -7.35 -15.79 -7.23
C CYS A 154 -8.41 -14.97 -8.02
N TYR A 155 -9.50 -15.62 -8.42
CA TYR A 155 -10.59 -14.96 -9.12
C TYR A 155 -11.28 -13.86 -8.30
N GLU A 156 -11.57 -14.14 -7.03
CA GLU A 156 -12.18 -13.15 -6.14
C GLU A 156 -11.21 -11.98 -5.84
N CYS A 157 -9.91 -12.22 -5.71
CA CYS A 157 -8.91 -11.16 -5.54
C CYS A 157 -8.87 -10.21 -6.75
N GLU A 158 -8.95 -10.75 -7.98
CA GLU A 158 -8.98 -9.94 -9.20
C GLU A 158 -10.20 -9.02 -9.29
N LYS A 159 -11.34 -9.42 -8.72
CA LYS A 159 -12.52 -8.57 -8.62
C LYS A 159 -12.42 -7.57 -7.46
N PHE A 160 -12.00 -8.06 -6.29
CA PHE A 160 -11.95 -7.28 -5.07
C PHE A 160 -11.00 -6.07 -5.18
N LYS A 161 -9.89 -6.21 -5.89
CA LYS A 161 -8.91 -5.12 -6.06
C LYS A 161 -9.52 -3.82 -6.60
N PHE A 162 -10.59 -3.90 -7.41
CA PHE A 162 -11.27 -2.73 -7.95
C PHE A 162 -12.26 -2.08 -6.96
N GLN A 163 -12.59 -2.78 -5.88
CA GLN A 163 -13.40 -2.25 -4.78
C GLN A 163 -12.55 -1.60 -3.68
N VAL A 164 -11.26 -1.93 -3.62
CA VAL A 164 -10.35 -1.31 -2.65
C VAL A 164 -9.96 0.08 -3.14
N ARG A 165 -10.33 1.09 -2.38
CA ARG A 165 -10.08 2.49 -2.71
C ARG A 165 -8.90 3.02 -1.90
N SER A 166 -8.14 3.89 -2.55
CA SER A 166 -7.05 4.65 -1.95
C SER A 166 -7.13 6.09 -2.44
N GLU A 167 -7.55 7.00 -1.59
CA GLU A 167 -7.52 8.44 -1.83
C GLU A 167 -6.49 9.07 -0.89
N PHE A 168 -5.68 9.98 -1.43
CA PHE A 168 -4.63 10.60 -0.65
C PHE A 168 -4.32 12.03 -1.08
N THR A 169 -3.66 12.77 -0.20
CA THR A 169 -3.08 14.09 -0.47
C THR A 169 -1.64 14.10 0.00
N VAL A 170 -0.81 14.86 -0.66
CA VAL A 170 0.62 14.98 -0.34
C VAL A 170 0.94 16.36 0.23
N GLY A 171 1.94 16.42 1.09
CA GLY A 171 2.47 17.68 1.59
C GLY A 171 3.01 18.56 0.45
N ASP A 172 3.82 17.92 -0.41
CA ASP A 172 4.41 18.56 -1.58
C ASP A 172 4.44 17.58 -2.76
N ILE A 173 3.83 17.96 -3.87
CA ILE A 173 3.75 17.14 -5.09
C ILE A 173 5.13 16.89 -5.74
N LYS A 174 6.14 17.70 -5.39
CA LYS A 174 7.51 17.58 -5.92
C LYS A 174 8.11 16.17 -5.72
N TYR A 175 7.80 15.50 -4.60
CA TYR A 175 8.29 14.15 -4.33
C TYR A 175 7.83 13.16 -5.39
N LEU A 176 6.53 13.13 -5.68
CA LEU A 176 5.95 12.25 -6.70
C LEU A 176 6.47 12.58 -8.12
N ILE A 177 6.62 13.86 -8.43
CA ILE A 177 7.16 14.32 -9.74
C ILE A 177 8.62 13.91 -9.88
N LYS A 178 9.47 14.19 -8.86
CA LYS A 178 10.89 13.86 -8.86
C LYS A 178 11.12 12.35 -9.02
N LYS A 179 10.27 11.54 -8.43
CA LYS A 179 10.32 10.07 -8.51
C LYS A 179 9.59 9.50 -9.74
N GLY A 180 8.96 10.33 -10.59
CA GLY A 180 8.31 9.91 -11.84
C GLY A 180 7.01 9.10 -11.65
N ARG A 181 6.31 9.24 -10.50
CA ARG A 181 5.08 8.47 -10.19
C ARG A 181 3.80 9.21 -10.54
N VAL A 182 3.92 10.47 -10.95
CA VAL A 182 2.84 11.27 -11.54
C VAL A 182 3.34 11.99 -12.78
N SER A 183 2.41 12.51 -13.59
CA SER A 183 2.77 13.24 -14.81
C SER A 183 3.63 14.47 -14.52
N ALA A 184 4.72 14.66 -15.30
CA ALA A 184 5.56 15.83 -15.24
C ALA A 184 4.79 17.14 -15.51
N LEU A 185 3.64 17.09 -16.16
CA LEU A 185 2.76 18.25 -16.36
C LEU A 185 2.29 18.90 -15.05
N LEU A 186 2.33 18.16 -13.94
CA LEU A 186 2.03 18.71 -12.61
C LEU A 186 3.16 19.61 -12.07
N ALA A 187 4.34 19.60 -12.68
CA ALA A 187 5.46 20.43 -12.26
C ALA A 187 5.14 21.93 -12.25
N LYS A 188 4.25 22.38 -13.13
CA LYS A 188 3.78 23.77 -13.15
C LYS A 188 3.07 24.22 -11.86
N PHE A 189 2.65 23.29 -11.01
CA PHE A 189 1.97 23.59 -9.75
C PHE A 189 2.89 23.52 -8.52
N ILE A 190 4.16 23.14 -8.65
CA ILE A 190 5.09 23.00 -7.52
C ILE A 190 5.17 24.28 -6.68
N ASN A 191 5.16 25.45 -7.33
CA ASN A 191 5.27 26.74 -6.64
C ASN A 191 3.96 27.26 -6.04
N PHE A 192 2.85 26.57 -6.25
CA PHE A 192 1.55 26.97 -5.72
C PHE A 192 1.29 26.29 -4.37
N LEU A 193 1.96 26.71 -3.32
CA LEU A 193 1.91 26.11 -1.97
C LEU A 193 0.49 25.95 -1.40
N ARG A 194 -0.45 26.80 -1.81
CA ARG A 194 -1.86 26.72 -1.37
C ARG A 194 -2.66 25.65 -2.10
N ILE A 195 -2.23 25.19 -3.27
CA ILE A 195 -2.95 24.16 -4.02
C ILE A 195 -2.54 22.79 -3.48
N LYS A 196 -3.53 22.02 -3.02
CA LYS A 196 -3.38 20.62 -2.63
C LYS A 196 -4.12 19.73 -3.60
N PHE A 197 -3.44 18.68 -4.05
CA PHE A 197 -4.03 17.67 -4.95
C PHE A 197 -4.72 16.59 -4.13
N ILE A 198 -5.89 16.16 -4.61
CA ILE A 198 -6.52 14.92 -4.21
C ILE A 198 -6.13 13.89 -5.26
N LEU A 199 -5.47 12.86 -4.83
CA LEU A 199 -4.92 11.80 -5.66
C LEU A 199 -5.65 10.49 -5.38
N LYS A 200 -5.70 9.59 -6.35
CA LYS A 200 -6.29 8.26 -6.20
C LYS A 200 -5.48 7.19 -6.94
N GLY A 201 -5.58 5.95 -6.49
CA GLY A 201 -5.21 4.79 -7.29
C GLY A 201 -6.27 4.55 -8.39
N SER A 202 -5.85 4.28 -9.61
CA SER A 202 -6.75 4.02 -10.74
C SER A 202 -6.78 2.55 -11.15
N ASN A 203 -7.79 2.17 -11.94
CA ASN A 203 -7.88 0.83 -12.53
C ASN A 203 -6.74 0.50 -13.50
N LYS A 204 -6.00 1.51 -13.94
CA LYS A 204 -4.80 1.37 -14.79
C LYS A 204 -3.53 1.17 -13.98
N SER A 205 -3.64 0.88 -12.67
CA SER A 205 -2.51 0.72 -11.75
C SER A 205 -1.58 1.94 -11.69
N LYS A 206 -2.15 3.15 -11.80
CA LYS A 206 -1.42 4.43 -11.77
C LYS A 206 -2.02 5.37 -10.75
N ILE A 207 -1.23 6.37 -10.35
CA ILE A 207 -1.72 7.50 -9.57
C ILE A 207 -2.38 8.51 -10.51
N GLU A 208 -3.62 8.89 -10.21
CA GLU A 208 -4.38 9.89 -10.95
C GLU A 208 -4.82 11.04 -10.04
N VAL A 209 -4.95 12.23 -10.65
CA VAL A 209 -5.49 13.40 -9.96
C VAL A 209 -7.01 13.31 -9.99
N ALA A 210 -7.61 13.18 -8.80
CA ALA A 210 -9.07 13.18 -8.61
C ALA A 210 -9.63 14.62 -8.42
N GLY A 211 -8.76 15.56 -8.05
CA GLY A 211 -9.16 16.95 -7.85
C GLY A 211 -8.05 17.82 -7.30
N LYS A 212 -8.36 19.10 -7.12
CA LYS A 212 -7.49 20.06 -6.46
C LYS A 212 -8.32 20.98 -5.58
N VAL A 213 -7.78 21.37 -4.45
CA VAL A 213 -8.41 22.26 -3.47
C VAL A 213 -7.41 23.29 -2.94
N SER A 214 -7.91 24.35 -2.32
CA SER A 214 -7.05 25.36 -1.69
C SER A 214 -6.87 25.06 -0.20
N GLY A 215 -5.64 24.84 0.20
CA GLY A 215 -5.23 24.67 1.59
C GLY A 215 -5.39 23.25 2.15
N ARG A 216 -4.62 22.95 3.19
CA ARG A 216 -4.53 21.65 3.85
C ARG A 216 -5.86 21.19 4.44
N LYS A 217 -6.52 22.06 5.20
CA LYS A 217 -7.81 21.74 5.84
C LYS A 217 -8.87 21.27 4.83
N MET A 218 -8.94 21.94 3.67
CA MET A 218 -9.88 21.55 2.61
C MET A 218 -9.50 20.22 1.97
N ALA A 219 -8.19 19.91 1.85
CA ALA A 219 -7.75 18.62 1.33
C ALA A 219 -8.15 17.47 2.26
N LEU A 220 -7.93 17.60 3.56
CA LEU A 220 -8.32 16.60 4.56
C LEU A 220 -9.84 16.38 4.57
N LYS A 221 -10.61 17.47 4.56
CA LYS A 221 -12.08 17.42 4.48
C LYS A 221 -12.55 16.71 3.21
N ARG A 222 -11.98 17.04 2.04
CA ARG A 222 -12.34 16.42 0.76
C ARG A 222 -12.03 14.92 0.74
N LEU A 223 -10.92 14.49 1.35
CA LEU A 223 -10.60 13.05 1.48
C LEU A 223 -11.67 12.33 2.31
N ALA A 224 -12.02 12.87 3.47
CA ALA A 224 -13.04 12.30 4.35
C ALA A 224 -14.42 12.25 3.68
N GLU A 225 -14.87 13.34 3.05
CA GLU A 225 -16.12 13.41 2.30
C GLU A 225 -16.16 12.39 1.16
N THR A 226 -15.02 12.22 0.44
CA THR A 226 -14.93 11.23 -0.64
C THR A 226 -15.07 9.80 -0.11
N CYS A 227 -14.46 9.52 1.03
CA CYS A 227 -14.60 8.23 1.70
C CYS A 227 -16.07 7.96 2.08
N ILE A 228 -16.71 8.90 2.79
CA ILE A 228 -18.11 8.77 3.22
C ILE A 228 -19.06 8.56 2.03
N ALA A 229 -18.83 9.27 0.92
CA ALA A 229 -19.68 9.16 -0.26
C ALA A 229 -19.56 7.82 -1.00
N LYS A 230 -18.47 7.08 -0.81
CA LYS A 230 -18.13 5.90 -1.62
C LYS A 230 -17.95 4.62 -0.83
N ILE A 231 -17.87 4.70 0.48
CA ILE A 231 -17.65 3.55 1.35
C ILE A 231 -18.87 2.62 1.35
N ARG A 232 -18.63 1.31 1.30
CA ARG A 232 -19.67 0.30 1.49
C ARG A 232 -19.64 -0.23 2.91
N HIS A 233 -20.79 -0.37 3.54
CA HIS A 233 -20.93 -0.93 4.89
C HIS A 233 -19.96 -0.30 5.91
N PRO A 234 -20.01 1.03 6.14
CA PRO A 234 -19.10 1.75 7.03
C PRO A 234 -19.11 1.20 8.48
N GLU A 235 -20.19 0.54 8.86
CA GLU A 235 -20.37 -0.09 10.17
C GLU A 235 -19.68 -1.46 10.31
N LYS A 236 -19.25 -2.10 9.19
CA LYS A 236 -18.72 -3.48 9.16
C LYS A 236 -17.27 -3.61 8.81
N GLN A 237 -16.65 -2.54 8.30
CA GLN A 237 -15.25 -2.58 7.89
C GLN A 237 -14.39 -1.66 8.76
N THR A 238 -13.08 -1.86 8.70
CA THR A 238 -12.09 -0.92 9.22
C THR A 238 -11.62 -0.02 8.08
N VAL A 239 -11.70 1.29 8.28
CA VAL A 239 -11.04 2.29 7.44
C VAL A 239 -9.64 2.51 7.98
N TYR A 240 -8.63 2.43 7.13
CA TYR A 240 -7.24 2.68 7.50
C TYR A 240 -6.81 4.07 7.03
N ILE A 241 -6.16 4.80 7.91
CA ILE A 241 -5.51 6.06 7.61
C ILE A 241 -4.01 5.85 7.76
N SER A 242 -3.24 6.11 6.69
CA SER A 242 -1.78 6.15 6.76
C SER A 242 -1.30 7.59 6.65
N HIS A 243 -0.33 7.96 7.49
CA HIS A 243 0.24 9.31 7.50
C HIS A 243 1.76 9.30 7.45
N CYS A 244 2.32 10.33 6.86
CA CYS A 244 3.76 10.57 6.78
C CYS A 244 4.12 11.69 7.79
N ASP A 245 4.09 11.33 9.08
CA ASP A 245 4.45 12.19 10.21
C ASP A 245 3.52 13.42 10.42
N VAL A 246 2.19 13.20 10.28
CA VAL A 246 1.12 14.19 10.52
C VAL A 246 -0.06 13.54 11.25
N TYR A 247 0.19 13.09 12.46
CA TYR A 247 -0.79 12.37 13.27
C TYR A 247 -2.05 13.21 13.56
N ASP A 248 -1.89 14.51 13.86
CA ASP A 248 -3.02 15.40 14.18
C ASP A 248 -3.98 15.58 12.98
N ASP A 249 -3.42 15.64 11.77
CA ASP A 249 -4.23 15.65 10.55
C ASP A 249 -4.99 14.31 10.38
N ALA A 250 -4.32 13.21 10.66
CA ALA A 250 -4.95 11.88 10.62
C ALA A 250 -6.06 11.74 11.66
N LEU A 251 -5.86 12.28 12.87
CA LEU A 251 -6.86 12.32 13.92
C LEU A 251 -8.06 13.20 13.52
N THR A 252 -7.82 14.33 12.89
CA THR A 252 -8.88 15.20 12.35
C THR A 252 -9.75 14.44 11.34
N VAL A 253 -9.13 13.71 10.40
CA VAL A 253 -9.83 12.89 9.41
C VAL A 253 -10.58 11.74 10.09
N LYS A 254 -9.96 11.04 11.02
CA LYS A 254 -10.61 9.98 11.81
C LYS A 254 -11.87 10.45 12.49
N ASN A 255 -11.79 11.56 13.22
CA ASN A 255 -12.94 12.12 13.96
C ASN A 255 -14.08 12.45 12.99
N TYR A 256 -13.77 13.09 11.85
CA TYR A 256 -14.78 13.36 10.83
C TYR A 256 -15.45 12.07 10.31
N LEU A 257 -14.68 11.00 10.04
CA LEU A 257 -15.24 9.72 9.58
C LEU A 257 -16.13 9.08 10.63
N VAL A 258 -15.71 9.09 11.90
CA VAL A 258 -16.48 8.54 13.03
C VAL A 258 -17.80 9.30 13.23
N ASP A 259 -17.76 10.63 13.18
CA ASP A 259 -18.96 11.50 13.30
C ASP A 259 -19.97 11.25 12.16
N HIS A 260 -19.51 10.69 11.04
CA HIS A 260 -20.34 10.35 9.87
C HIS A 260 -20.60 8.83 9.72
N GLY A 261 -20.48 8.08 10.80
CA GLY A 261 -20.98 6.70 10.89
C GLY A 261 -19.97 5.59 10.58
N VAL A 262 -18.69 5.90 10.36
CA VAL A 262 -17.65 4.87 10.25
C VAL A 262 -17.27 4.39 11.65
N LYS A 263 -17.56 3.12 11.97
CA LYS A 263 -17.36 2.61 13.34
C LYS A 263 -15.89 2.36 13.69
N ASN A 264 -15.13 1.85 12.75
CA ASN A 264 -13.74 1.44 12.99
C ASN A 264 -12.79 2.21 12.08
N VAL A 265 -11.96 3.08 12.68
CA VAL A 265 -10.92 3.83 11.97
C VAL A 265 -9.60 3.65 12.70
N GLU A 266 -8.61 3.13 12.01
CA GLU A 266 -7.25 2.91 12.53
C GLU A 266 -6.26 3.84 11.84
N ILE A 267 -5.31 4.39 12.61
CA ILE A 267 -4.27 5.29 12.14
C ILE A 267 -2.92 4.60 12.31
N TYR A 268 -2.08 4.65 11.27
CA TYR A 268 -0.73 4.13 11.27
C TYR A 268 0.22 5.04 10.49
N PHE A 269 1.50 4.95 10.76
CA PHE A 269 2.49 5.49 9.83
C PHE A 269 2.35 4.80 8.47
N TYR A 270 2.62 5.56 7.41
CA TYR A 270 2.75 4.99 6.08
C TYR A 270 4.00 4.10 6.03
N ASP A 271 3.95 3.00 5.26
CA ASP A 271 5.15 2.21 5.01
C ASP A 271 6.26 3.09 4.40
N LEU A 272 7.50 2.79 4.78
CA LEU A 272 8.63 3.63 4.42
C LEU A 272 8.94 3.64 2.92
N ILE A 273 8.57 2.56 2.22
CA ILE A 273 8.77 2.44 0.77
C ILE A 273 7.89 3.43 0.04
N THR A 274 6.58 3.38 0.29
CA THR A 274 5.63 4.33 -0.29
C THR A 274 5.89 5.75 0.21
N GLY A 275 6.17 5.89 1.52
CA GLY A 275 6.51 7.16 2.16
C GLY A 275 7.67 7.89 1.51
N ALA A 276 8.74 7.17 1.11
CA ALA A 276 9.90 7.72 0.39
C ALA A 276 9.55 8.39 -0.95
N HIS A 277 8.42 8.00 -1.54
CA HIS A 277 7.98 8.52 -2.84
C HIS A 277 6.94 9.64 -2.72
N ILE A 278 6.06 9.57 -1.71
CA ILE A 278 4.99 10.56 -1.53
C ILE A 278 5.42 11.75 -0.65
N GLY A 279 6.46 11.54 0.18
CA GLY A 279 7.07 12.57 1.01
C GLY A 279 6.36 12.81 2.34
N PRO A 280 7.02 13.57 3.25
CA PRO A 280 6.44 13.96 4.51
C PRO A 280 5.14 14.75 4.32
N ASP A 281 4.35 14.85 5.39
CA ASP A 281 3.07 15.53 5.43
C ASP A 281 2.00 14.96 4.48
N SER A 282 2.21 13.74 3.98
CA SER A 282 1.23 13.01 3.17
C SER A 282 0.25 12.25 4.06
N LEU A 283 -0.99 12.09 3.58
CA LEU A 283 -2.05 11.35 4.26
C LEU A 283 -2.92 10.63 3.26
N ALA A 284 -3.21 9.36 3.53
CA ALA A 284 -4.06 8.51 2.70
C ALA A 284 -5.17 7.84 3.53
N ILE A 285 -6.30 7.56 2.88
CA ILE A 285 -7.41 6.78 3.41
C ILE A 285 -7.62 5.56 2.53
N PHE A 286 -7.76 4.38 3.16
CA PHE A 286 -7.96 3.10 2.50
C PHE A 286 -9.23 2.43 3.04
N TYR A 287 -10.08 1.98 2.13
CA TYR A 287 -11.37 1.37 2.47
C TYR A 287 -11.92 0.55 1.31
N VAL A 288 -12.92 -0.28 1.60
CA VAL A 288 -13.70 -1.00 0.58
C VAL A 288 -14.91 -0.15 0.21
N GLY A 289 -15.04 0.14 -1.06
CA GLY A 289 -16.11 1.01 -1.55
C GLY A 289 -16.71 0.53 -2.87
N GLU A 290 -17.35 1.45 -3.57
CA GLU A 290 -17.78 1.22 -4.93
C GLU A 290 -16.58 0.93 -5.83
N ASN A 291 -16.81 0.23 -6.94
CA ASN A 291 -15.74 -0.02 -7.90
C ASN A 291 -15.08 1.30 -8.31
N ARG A 292 -13.76 1.26 -8.43
CA ARG A 292 -13.00 2.39 -8.97
C ARG A 292 -13.39 2.60 -10.43
N ASP A 293 -13.48 3.87 -10.83
CA ASP A 293 -13.71 4.27 -12.23
C ASP A 293 -12.44 4.14 -13.07
#